data_7fd1f6536049e8a3876df29a2ad950fb
#
_entry.id   7fd1f6536049e8a3876df29a2ad950fb
#
_cell.length_a   1.000
_cell.length_b   1.000
_cell.length_c   1.000
_cell.angle_alpha   90.00
_cell.angle_beta   90.00
_cell.angle_gamma   90.00
#
_symmetry.space_group_name_H-M   'P 1'
#
loop_
_entity.id
_entity.type
_entity.pdbx_description
1 polymer ?
#
loop_
_entity_poly.entity_id
_entity_poly.type
_entity_poly.pdbx_seq_one_letter_code
_entity_poly.pdbx_strand_id
1 'polypeptide(L)'
;FGLLGFPKLGIAGAAWATVIGQCVGAVVAVMLNHFRNPEVHLRLWHIRPNGRLMGEITAISIPSIIMSCISSLTCFVMNMILIAYSSTAVAVFGVYFKLQSFVFMPVFGLNNGMVPIIAYNYGAQKPERIHKTIRLGMVYAVAIMVVGLLVFQLIPKELLLMFDASDAMLEIGAPALRIMSLAFVFAGIGIVSGSACQAFGYSVYSMLISIARQIVVLIPAAYLLSLTGVLRSIWFAFPIAEIFSLILSLFFLRTTLKKTGMALPKAK
;
A
#
# COMPACT_ATOMS: atom_id res chain seq x y z
N PHE A 1 9.15 -27.70 -7.06
CA PHE A 1 8.28 -28.82 -7.42
C PHE A 1 8.95 -29.89 -8.31
N GLY A 2 10.04 -29.57 -9.03
CA GLY A 2 10.71 -30.55 -9.92
C GLY A 2 9.91 -30.86 -11.19
N LEU A 3 9.11 -29.90 -11.68
CA LEU A 3 8.39 -29.97 -12.95
C LEU A 3 9.31 -29.59 -14.11
N LEU A 4 9.08 -30.18 -15.30
CA LEU A 4 9.80 -29.87 -16.54
C LEU A 4 11.33 -30.15 -16.48
N GLY A 5 11.77 -31.13 -15.70
CA GLY A 5 13.20 -31.51 -15.60
C GLY A 5 14.04 -30.63 -14.66
N PHE A 6 13.45 -29.67 -13.94
CA PHE A 6 14.15 -28.91 -12.93
C PHE A 6 14.33 -29.71 -11.63
N PRO A 7 15.47 -29.60 -10.93
CA PRO A 7 15.71 -30.28 -9.66
C PRO A 7 14.76 -29.78 -8.57
N LYS A 8 14.37 -30.67 -7.66
CA LYS A 8 13.53 -30.32 -6.49
C LYS A 8 14.38 -29.56 -5.46
N LEU A 9 14.43 -28.24 -5.60
CA LEU A 9 15.25 -27.38 -4.73
C LEU A 9 14.50 -26.86 -3.48
N GLY A 10 13.20 -27.17 -3.32
CA GLY A 10 12.42 -26.73 -2.16
C GLY A 10 12.51 -25.21 -1.92
N ILE A 11 12.85 -24.80 -0.70
CA ILE A 11 12.97 -23.38 -0.29
C ILE A 11 14.07 -22.66 -1.09
N ALA A 12 15.20 -23.32 -1.36
CA ALA A 12 16.27 -22.76 -2.17
C ALA A 12 15.81 -22.46 -3.60
N GLY A 13 14.92 -23.29 -4.18
CA GLY A 13 14.32 -23.05 -5.50
C GLY A 13 13.48 -21.78 -5.55
N ALA A 14 12.72 -21.48 -4.50
CA ALA A 14 11.97 -20.22 -4.39
C ALA A 14 12.88 -18.99 -4.34
N ALA A 15 13.99 -19.08 -3.60
CA ALA A 15 14.99 -18.01 -3.53
C ALA A 15 15.65 -17.77 -4.90
N TRP A 16 16.06 -18.85 -5.59
CA TRP A 16 16.63 -18.75 -6.94
C TRP A 16 15.66 -18.16 -7.95
N ALA A 17 14.39 -18.56 -7.91
CA ALA A 17 13.35 -18.00 -8.78
C ALA A 17 13.21 -16.48 -8.59
N THR A 18 13.26 -16.01 -7.34
CA THR A 18 13.21 -14.58 -7.02
C THR A 18 14.41 -13.84 -7.57
N VAL A 19 15.62 -14.37 -7.37
CA VAL A 19 16.86 -13.75 -7.88
C VAL A 19 16.84 -13.69 -9.41
N ILE A 20 16.51 -14.81 -10.07
CA ILE A 20 16.44 -14.86 -11.54
C ILE A 20 15.40 -13.85 -12.06
N GLY A 21 14.20 -13.79 -11.44
CA GLY A 21 13.16 -12.85 -11.83
C GLY A 21 13.61 -11.39 -11.71
N GLN A 22 14.31 -11.05 -10.65
CA GLN A 22 14.87 -9.70 -10.46
C GLN A 22 15.98 -9.38 -11.47
N CYS A 23 16.88 -10.33 -11.74
CA CYS A 23 17.92 -10.16 -12.74
C CYS A 23 17.33 -9.96 -14.14
N VAL A 24 16.35 -10.77 -14.54
CA VAL A 24 15.66 -10.62 -15.84
C VAL A 24 14.96 -9.26 -15.90
N GLY A 25 14.24 -8.86 -14.85
CA GLY A 25 13.60 -7.55 -14.76
C GLY A 25 14.60 -6.40 -14.91
N ALA A 26 15.75 -6.47 -14.25
CA ALA A 26 16.82 -5.47 -14.36
C ALA A 26 17.39 -5.39 -15.78
N VAL A 27 17.68 -6.53 -16.41
CA VAL A 27 18.19 -6.60 -17.79
C VAL A 27 17.17 -5.98 -18.77
N VAL A 28 15.89 -6.37 -18.65
CA VAL A 28 14.82 -5.81 -19.49
C VAL A 28 14.67 -4.30 -19.28
N ALA A 29 14.75 -3.82 -18.05
CA ALA A 29 14.68 -2.38 -17.75
C ALA A 29 15.84 -1.61 -18.38
N VAL A 30 17.06 -2.12 -18.28
CA VAL A 30 18.25 -1.51 -18.92
C VAL A 30 18.13 -1.52 -20.43
N MET A 31 17.69 -2.63 -21.03
CA MET A 31 17.46 -2.73 -22.48
C MET A 31 16.41 -1.74 -22.95
N LEU A 32 15.25 -1.67 -22.29
CA LEU A 32 14.20 -0.73 -22.65
C LEU A 32 14.65 0.71 -22.49
N ASN A 33 15.40 1.04 -21.44
CA ASN A 33 15.98 2.36 -21.28
C ASN A 33 16.96 2.69 -22.41
N HIS A 34 17.81 1.74 -22.79
CA HIS A 34 18.80 1.96 -23.86
C HIS A 34 18.14 2.18 -25.23
N PHE A 35 17.12 1.38 -25.57
CA PHE A 35 16.51 1.41 -26.91
C PHE A 35 15.32 2.37 -27.06
N ARG A 36 14.63 2.69 -25.95
CA ARG A 36 13.37 3.45 -26.00
C ARG A 36 13.42 4.79 -25.28
N ASN A 37 14.49 5.08 -24.52
CA ASN A 37 14.60 6.33 -23.77
C ASN A 37 15.82 7.14 -24.26
N PRO A 38 15.63 8.11 -25.16
CA PRO A 38 16.72 8.95 -25.64
C PRO A 38 17.19 10.00 -24.63
N GLU A 39 16.42 10.26 -23.58
CA GLU A 39 16.70 11.33 -22.62
C GLU A 39 17.66 10.90 -21.50
N VAL A 40 17.66 9.60 -21.12
CA VAL A 40 18.45 9.09 -20.01
C VAL A 40 19.45 8.05 -20.48
N HIS A 41 20.72 8.45 -20.56
CA HIS A 41 21.82 7.55 -20.91
C HIS A 41 22.53 7.02 -19.66
N LEU A 42 22.41 5.72 -19.39
CA LEU A 42 23.16 5.05 -18.34
C LEU A 42 24.62 4.86 -18.76
N ARG A 43 25.54 5.66 -18.20
CA ARG A 43 26.98 5.53 -18.42
C ARG A 43 27.66 5.17 -17.11
N LEU A 44 28.11 3.93 -16.96
CA LEU A 44 28.73 3.41 -15.74
C LEU A 44 29.96 4.23 -15.31
N TRP A 45 30.73 4.76 -16.27
CA TRP A 45 31.91 5.62 -16.01
C TRP A 45 31.58 6.98 -15.38
N HIS A 46 30.34 7.41 -15.41
CA HIS A 46 29.91 8.68 -14.81
C HIS A 46 29.31 8.49 -13.40
N ILE A 47 29.25 7.26 -12.90
CA ILE A 47 28.76 6.98 -11.54
C ILE A 47 29.85 7.40 -10.55
N ARG A 48 29.79 8.66 -10.13
CA ARG A 48 30.64 9.20 -9.06
C ARG A 48 29.76 9.54 -7.86
N PRO A 49 30.05 9.02 -6.65
CA PRO A 49 29.30 9.39 -5.46
C PRO A 49 29.49 10.88 -5.21
N ASN A 50 28.38 11.61 -5.22
CA ASN A 50 28.34 13.04 -4.89
C ASN A 50 27.56 13.18 -3.57
N GLY A 51 28.26 13.55 -2.48
CA GLY A 51 27.66 13.64 -1.15
C GLY A 51 26.47 14.60 -1.05
N ARG A 52 26.51 15.72 -1.78
CA ARG A 52 25.39 16.67 -1.82
C ARG A 52 24.16 16.07 -2.48
N LEU A 53 24.31 15.44 -3.64
CA LEU A 53 23.22 14.80 -4.36
C LEU A 53 22.63 13.63 -3.56
N MET A 54 23.49 12.83 -2.93
CA MET A 54 23.07 11.74 -2.06
C MET A 54 22.29 12.26 -0.85
N GLY A 55 22.72 13.40 -0.26
CA GLY A 55 22.00 14.06 0.82
C GLY A 55 20.61 14.53 0.40
N GLU A 56 20.48 15.14 -0.76
CA GLU A 56 19.20 15.58 -1.33
C GLU A 56 18.26 14.39 -1.60
N ILE A 57 18.78 13.30 -2.20
CA ILE A 57 18.00 12.06 -2.43
C ILE A 57 17.54 11.46 -1.10
N THR A 58 18.43 11.37 -0.12
CA THR A 58 18.11 10.82 1.21
C THR A 58 17.04 11.65 1.89
N ALA A 59 17.14 12.98 1.87
CA ALA A 59 16.16 13.88 2.48
C ALA A 59 14.75 13.69 1.88
N ILE A 60 14.65 13.51 0.56
CA ILE A 60 13.38 13.24 -0.13
C ILE A 60 12.85 11.83 0.21
N SER A 61 13.75 10.87 0.46
CA SER A 61 13.40 9.47 0.75
C SER A 61 12.99 9.23 2.20
N ILE A 62 13.40 10.08 3.16
CA ILE A 62 13.09 9.93 4.59
C ILE A 62 11.60 9.67 4.86
N PRO A 63 10.63 10.43 4.32
CA PRO A 63 9.22 10.16 4.54
C PRO A 63 8.79 8.76 4.12
N SER A 64 9.30 8.26 2.99
CA SER A 64 8.99 6.91 2.49
C SER A 64 9.61 5.81 3.35
N ILE A 65 10.83 6.02 3.84
CA ILE A 65 11.50 5.11 4.77
C ILE A 65 10.69 5.01 6.07
N ILE A 66 10.29 6.14 6.65
CA ILE A 66 9.48 6.19 7.87
C ILE A 66 8.15 5.45 7.66
N MET A 67 7.45 5.68 6.53
CA MET A 67 6.19 4.97 6.22
C MET A 67 6.39 3.45 6.17
N SER A 68 7.48 2.97 5.58
CA SER A 68 7.80 1.55 5.50
C SER A 68 8.14 0.96 6.88
N CYS A 69 8.92 1.67 7.69
CA CYS A 69 9.24 1.27 9.06
C CYS A 69 7.98 1.17 9.94
N ILE A 70 7.07 2.14 9.81
CA ILE A 70 5.81 2.15 10.56
C ILE A 70 4.96 0.93 10.20
N SER A 71 4.89 0.55 8.94
CA SER A 71 4.14 -0.63 8.51
C SER A 71 4.70 -1.92 9.11
N SER A 72 6.02 -2.05 9.17
CA SER A 72 6.69 -3.19 9.80
C SER A 72 6.46 -3.22 11.32
N LEU A 73 6.56 -2.05 11.98
CA LEU A 73 6.28 -1.91 13.40
C LEU A 73 4.82 -2.29 13.72
N THR A 74 3.88 -1.83 12.92
CA THR A 74 2.45 -2.16 13.09
C THR A 74 2.21 -3.65 12.97
N CYS A 75 2.82 -4.31 11.97
CA CYS A 75 2.72 -5.76 11.82
C CYS A 75 3.29 -6.48 13.06
N PHE A 76 4.43 -6.04 13.57
CA PHE A 76 5.05 -6.60 14.77
C PHE A 76 4.14 -6.46 16.00
N VAL A 77 3.63 -5.25 16.28
CA VAL A 77 2.76 -4.99 17.43
C VAL A 77 1.44 -5.76 17.33
N MET A 78 0.84 -5.81 16.13
CA MET A 78 -0.37 -6.60 15.91
C MET A 78 -0.14 -8.10 16.18
N ASN A 79 0.99 -8.64 15.74
CA ASN A 79 1.34 -10.03 16.04
C ASN A 79 1.52 -10.27 17.54
N MET A 80 2.12 -9.32 18.28
CA MET A 80 2.22 -9.41 19.75
C MET A 80 0.85 -9.41 20.45
N ILE A 81 -0.10 -8.60 19.96
CA ILE A 81 -1.46 -8.58 20.50
C ILE A 81 -2.17 -9.89 20.18
N LEU A 82 -2.06 -10.39 18.96
CA LEU A 82 -2.77 -11.58 18.51
C LEU A 82 -2.23 -12.89 19.11
N ILE A 83 -0.92 -12.99 19.32
CA ILE A 83 -0.31 -14.19 19.91
C ILE A 83 -0.81 -14.44 21.35
N ALA A 84 -1.21 -13.39 22.06
CA ALA A 84 -1.79 -13.52 23.40
C ALA A 84 -3.13 -14.26 23.39
N TYR A 85 -3.81 -14.33 22.23
CA TYR A 85 -5.06 -15.08 22.07
C TYR A 85 -4.81 -16.48 21.50
N SER A 86 -4.11 -16.59 20.38
CA SER A 86 -3.72 -17.88 19.80
C SER A 86 -2.71 -17.71 18.65
N SER A 87 -1.90 -18.76 18.41
CA SER A 87 -1.05 -18.83 17.22
C SER A 87 -1.87 -18.87 15.92
N THR A 88 -3.08 -19.43 15.96
CA THR A 88 -4.01 -19.44 14.82
C THR A 88 -4.43 -18.03 14.42
N ALA A 89 -4.67 -17.12 15.38
CA ALA A 89 -4.98 -15.73 15.08
C ALA A 89 -3.85 -15.01 14.35
N VAL A 90 -2.60 -15.28 14.70
CA VAL A 90 -1.40 -14.77 14.01
C VAL A 90 -1.34 -15.32 12.58
N ALA A 91 -1.62 -16.62 12.40
CA ALA A 91 -1.65 -17.23 11.06
C ALA A 91 -2.74 -16.62 10.17
N VAL A 92 -3.95 -16.40 10.71
CA VAL A 92 -5.04 -15.70 10.00
C VAL A 92 -4.61 -14.31 9.56
N PHE A 93 -3.95 -13.56 10.43
CA PHE A 93 -3.45 -12.22 10.11
C PHE A 93 -2.39 -12.25 9.01
N GLY A 94 -1.47 -13.22 9.04
CA GLY A 94 -0.48 -13.43 7.98
C GLY A 94 -1.10 -13.74 6.61
N VAL A 95 -2.14 -14.60 6.58
CA VAL A 95 -2.89 -14.91 5.35
C VAL A 95 -3.67 -13.69 4.86
N TYR A 96 -4.30 -12.95 5.78
CA TYR A 96 -4.97 -11.70 5.41
C TYR A 96 -4.04 -10.74 4.67
N PHE A 97 -2.80 -10.50 5.17
CA PHE A 97 -1.84 -9.62 4.50
C PHE A 97 -1.49 -10.08 3.09
N LYS A 98 -1.35 -11.38 2.88
CA LYS A 98 -1.07 -11.93 1.55
C LYS A 98 -2.25 -11.73 0.61
N LEU A 99 -3.47 -12.04 1.06
CA LEU A 99 -4.69 -11.85 0.30
C LEU A 99 -4.96 -10.36 0.01
N GLN A 100 -4.78 -9.50 1.00
CA GLN A 100 -4.91 -8.05 0.86
C GLN A 100 -3.95 -7.52 -0.23
N SER A 101 -2.72 -8.03 -0.28
CA SER A 101 -1.74 -7.59 -1.27
C SER A 101 -2.23 -7.76 -2.71
N PHE A 102 -2.97 -8.83 -3.02
CA PHE A 102 -3.55 -9.02 -4.35
C PHE A 102 -4.56 -7.94 -4.72
N VAL A 103 -5.34 -7.45 -3.75
CA VAL A 103 -6.31 -6.38 -3.98
C VAL A 103 -5.64 -5.01 -4.05
N PHE A 104 -4.60 -4.77 -3.26
CA PHE A 104 -3.94 -3.47 -3.15
C PHE A 104 -2.89 -3.22 -4.24
N MET A 105 -2.22 -4.26 -4.76
CA MET A 105 -1.21 -4.11 -5.82
C MET A 105 -1.72 -3.40 -7.07
N PRO A 106 -2.91 -3.70 -7.62
CA PRO A 106 -3.45 -2.95 -8.75
C PRO A 106 -3.64 -1.45 -8.45
N VAL A 107 -4.04 -1.10 -7.21
CA VAL A 107 -4.18 0.30 -6.80
C VAL A 107 -2.82 0.99 -6.67
N PHE A 108 -1.79 0.30 -6.18
CA PHE A 108 -0.43 0.84 -6.20
C PHE A 108 0.10 1.02 -7.62
N GLY A 109 -0.21 0.09 -8.54
CA GLY A 109 0.09 0.25 -9.96
C GLY A 109 -0.59 1.48 -10.57
N LEU A 110 -1.87 1.68 -10.28
CA LEU A 110 -2.63 2.87 -10.69
C LEU A 110 -1.96 4.16 -10.17
N ASN A 111 -1.55 4.19 -8.91
CA ASN A 111 -0.87 5.34 -8.32
C ASN A 111 0.48 5.64 -8.99
N ASN A 112 1.27 4.61 -9.27
CA ASN A 112 2.55 4.78 -9.96
C ASN A 112 2.38 5.44 -11.35
N GLY A 113 1.26 5.16 -12.03
CA GLY A 113 0.91 5.84 -13.28
C GLY A 113 0.36 7.25 -13.06
N MET A 114 -0.40 7.48 -11.99
CA MET A 114 -1.07 8.74 -11.72
C MET A 114 -0.10 9.84 -11.24
N VAL A 115 0.87 9.50 -10.40
CA VAL A 115 1.83 10.45 -9.80
C VAL A 115 2.58 11.26 -10.87
N PRO A 116 3.19 10.66 -11.91
CA PRO A 116 3.87 11.42 -12.97
C PRO A 116 2.92 12.35 -13.74
N ILE A 117 1.67 11.90 -13.99
CA ILE A 117 0.66 12.70 -14.70
C ILE A 117 0.31 13.94 -13.89
N ILE A 118 0.10 13.80 -12.58
CA ILE A 118 -0.18 14.95 -11.71
C ILE A 118 1.03 15.89 -11.66
N ALA A 119 2.23 15.37 -11.44
CA ALA A 119 3.45 16.18 -11.35
C ALA A 119 3.71 16.97 -12.65
N TYR A 120 3.57 16.33 -13.81
CA TYR A 120 3.72 16.99 -15.11
C TYR A 120 2.68 18.11 -15.32
N ASN A 121 1.41 17.83 -15.04
CA ASN A 121 0.35 18.83 -15.21
C ASN A 121 0.43 19.95 -14.15
N TYR A 122 1.03 19.67 -12.99
CA TYR A 122 1.34 20.69 -11.99
C TYR A 122 2.39 21.66 -12.51
N GLY A 123 3.50 21.17 -13.08
CA GLY A 123 4.49 22.02 -13.74
C GLY A 123 3.92 22.82 -14.94
N ALA A 124 3.00 22.21 -15.68
CA ALA A 124 2.30 22.86 -16.80
C ALA A 124 1.15 23.79 -16.38
N GLN A 125 0.88 23.97 -15.09
CA GLN A 125 -0.16 24.83 -14.52
C GLN A 125 -1.57 24.54 -15.10
N LYS A 126 -1.93 23.22 -15.20
CA LYS A 126 -3.22 22.75 -15.76
C LYS A 126 -4.10 22.12 -14.68
N PRO A 127 -4.81 22.90 -13.84
CA PRO A 127 -5.59 22.39 -12.71
C PRO A 127 -6.71 21.43 -13.12
N GLU A 128 -7.38 21.68 -14.24
CA GLU A 128 -8.47 20.82 -14.73
C GLU A 128 -7.99 19.38 -15.00
N ARG A 129 -6.80 19.22 -15.60
CA ARG A 129 -6.22 17.90 -15.87
C ARG A 129 -5.82 17.20 -14.58
N ILE A 130 -5.29 17.94 -13.60
CA ILE A 130 -4.96 17.41 -12.27
C ILE A 130 -6.23 16.87 -11.59
N HIS A 131 -7.30 17.67 -11.53
CA HIS A 131 -8.56 17.24 -10.93
C HIS A 131 -9.17 16.04 -11.63
N LYS A 132 -9.15 16.03 -12.97
CA LYS A 132 -9.61 14.89 -13.77
C LYS A 132 -8.80 13.63 -13.45
N THR A 133 -7.47 13.72 -13.35
CA THR A 133 -6.60 12.61 -13.02
C THR A 133 -6.89 12.08 -11.61
N ILE A 134 -6.98 12.95 -10.60
CA ILE A 134 -7.29 12.56 -9.23
C ILE A 134 -8.68 11.90 -9.15
N ARG A 135 -9.70 12.51 -9.79
CA ARG A 135 -11.06 11.96 -9.80
C ARG A 135 -11.13 10.58 -10.45
N LEU A 136 -10.51 10.39 -11.61
CA LEU A 136 -10.46 9.10 -12.29
C LEU A 136 -9.68 8.07 -11.47
N GLY A 137 -8.54 8.48 -10.89
CA GLY A 137 -7.76 7.63 -9.97
C GLY A 137 -8.60 7.15 -8.77
N MET A 138 -9.39 8.05 -8.16
CA MET A 138 -10.29 7.68 -7.06
C MET A 138 -11.38 6.71 -7.52
N VAL A 139 -12.02 6.95 -8.67
CA VAL A 139 -13.06 6.08 -9.21
C VAL A 139 -12.52 4.68 -9.47
N TYR A 140 -11.37 4.57 -10.15
CA TYR A 140 -10.76 3.26 -10.42
C TYR A 140 -10.29 2.56 -9.13
N ALA A 141 -9.66 3.29 -8.21
CA ALA A 141 -9.25 2.72 -6.93
C ALA A 141 -10.45 2.19 -6.13
N VAL A 142 -11.53 2.97 -6.04
CA VAL A 142 -12.77 2.55 -5.37
C VAL A 142 -13.37 1.32 -6.06
N ALA A 143 -13.42 1.30 -7.39
CA ALA A 143 -13.94 0.14 -8.13
C ALA A 143 -13.14 -1.14 -7.83
N ILE A 144 -11.81 -1.07 -7.87
CA ILE A 144 -10.92 -2.19 -7.52
C ILE A 144 -11.16 -2.64 -6.07
N MET A 145 -11.22 -1.68 -5.14
CA MET A 145 -11.42 -1.97 -3.72
C MET A 145 -12.81 -2.54 -3.41
N VAL A 146 -13.85 -2.12 -4.13
CA VAL A 146 -15.19 -2.70 -4.02
C VAL A 146 -15.19 -4.15 -4.51
N VAL A 147 -14.52 -4.44 -5.63
CA VAL A 147 -14.36 -5.83 -6.08
C VAL A 147 -13.65 -6.66 -5.03
N GLY A 148 -12.54 -6.17 -4.48
CA GLY A 148 -11.83 -6.83 -3.38
C GLY A 148 -12.71 -7.04 -2.16
N LEU A 149 -13.46 -6.02 -1.74
CA LEU A 149 -14.42 -6.12 -0.64
C LEU A 149 -15.45 -7.23 -0.91
N LEU A 150 -16.07 -7.25 -2.09
CA LEU A 150 -17.07 -8.27 -2.44
C LEU A 150 -16.48 -9.68 -2.40
N VAL A 151 -15.29 -9.89 -2.92
CA VAL A 151 -14.59 -11.18 -2.87
C VAL A 151 -14.40 -11.63 -1.41
N PHE A 152 -13.92 -10.75 -0.53
CA PHE A 152 -13.71 -11.07 0.88
C PHE A 152 -15.00 -11.26 1.68
N GLN A 153 -16.12 -10.67 1.24
CA GLN A 153 -17.42 -10.85 1.87
C GLN A 153 -18.11 -12.15 1.43
N LEU A 154 -18.02 -12.49 0.14
CA LEU A 154 -18.76 -13.60 -0.45
C LEU A 154 -18.06 -14.94 -0.25
N ILE A 155 -16.75 -15.00 -0.44
CA ILE A 155 -15.95 -16.23 -0.46
C ILE A 155 -14.76 -16.23 0.53
N PRO A 156 -14.93 -15.80 1.80
CA PRO A 156 -13.80 -15.73 2.75
C PRO A 156 -13.24 -17.10 3.12
N LYS A 157 -14.07 -18.14 3.16
CA LYS A 157 -13.65 -19.51 3.49
C LYS A 157 -12.78 -20.10 2.37
N GLU A 158 -13.21 -19.94 1.14
CA GLU A 158 -12.50 -20.39 -0.05
C GLU A 158 -11.13 -19.72 -0.18
N LEU A 159 -11.05 -18.43 0.13
CA LEU A 159 -9.78 -17.69 0.17
C LEU A 159 -8.83 -18.25 1.23
N LEU A 160 -9.32 -18.64 2.40
CA LEU A 160 -8.51 -19.24 3.46
C LEU A 160 -8.07 -20.66 3.07
N LEU A 161 -8.95 -21.45 2.46
CA LEU A 161 -8.64 -22.81 2.00
C LEU A 161 -7.51 -22.84 0.96
N MET A 162 -7.31 -21.78 0.18
CA MET A 162 -6.14 -21.65 -0.70
C MET A 162 -4.80 -21.67 0.06
N PHE A 163 -4.82 -21.45 1.35
CA PHE A 163 -3.65 -21.45 2.25
C PHE A 163 -3.67 -22.65 3.22
N ASP A 164 -4.36 -23.72 2.87
CA ASP A 164 -4.43 -24.95 3.67
C ASP A 164 -4.94 -24.71 5.10
N ALA A 165 -5.99 -23.88 5.22
CA ALA A 165 -6.53 -23.46 6.50
C ALA A 165 -7.23 -24.63 7.23
N SER A 166 -6.88 -24.83 8.49
CA SER A 166 -7.57 -25.74 9.41
C SER A 166 -8.97 -25.21 9.79
N ASP A 167 -9.84 -26.08 10.32
CA ASP A 167 -11.18 -25.69 10.78
C ASP A 167 -11.14 -24.54 11.79
N ALA A 168 -10.21 -24.58 12.75
CA ALA A 168 -10.00 -23.49 13.71
C ALA A 168 -9.59 -22.18 13.02
N MET A 169 -8.81 -22.26 11.95
CA MET A 169 -8.42 -21.08 11.17
C MET A 169 -9.57 -20.53 10.34
N LEU A 170 -10.49 -21.37 9.85
CA LEU A 170 -11.69 -20.96 9.15
C LEU A 170 -12.68 -20.25 10.08
N GLU A 171 -12.84 -20.75 11.32
CA GLU A 171 -13.72 -20.17 12.32
C GLU A 171 -13.30 -18.75 12.72
N ILE A 172 -12.01 -18.52 12.95
CA ILE A 172 -11.46 -17.21 13.30
C ILE A 172 -11.32 -16.33 12.07
N GLY A 173 -10.85 -16.89 10.96
CA GLY A 173 -10.41 -16.15 9.78
C GLY A 173 -11.57 -15.63 8.94
N ALA A 174 -12.65 -16.38 8.75
CA ALA A 174 -13.75 -15.91 7.91
C ALA A 174 -14.42 -14.63 8.47
N PRO A 175 -14.73 -14.51 9.77
CA PRO A 175 -15.18 -13.23 10.34
C PRO A 175 -14.12 -12.14 10.28
N ALA A 176 -12.83 -12.48 10.49
CA ALA A 176 -11.73 -11.53 10.42
C ALA A 176 -11.62 -10.89 9.03
N LEU A 177 -11.61 -11.71 7.97
CA LEU A 177 -11.54 -11.23 6.57
C LEU A 177 -12.73 -10.32 6.25
N ARG A 178 -13.95 -10.68 6.68
CA ARG A 178 -15.14 -9.86 6.46
C ARG A 178 -15.04 -8.51 7.15
N ILE A 179 -14.62 -8.46 8.40
CA ILE A 179 -14.51 -7.21 9.15
C ILE A 179 -13.42 -6.32 8.58
N MET A 180 -12.23 -6.87 8.36
CA MET A 180 -11.08 -6.08 7.87
C MET A 180 -11.30 -5.57 6.45
N SER A 181 -12.00 -6.30 5.58
CA SER A 181 -12.26 -5.86 4.21
C SER A 181 -13.17 -4.62 4.13
N LEU A 182 -13.97 -4.32 5.16
CA LEU A 182 -14.76 -3.07 5.20
C LEU A 182 -13.89 -1.82 5.11
N ALA A 183 -12.62 -1.93 5.47
CA ALA A 183 -11.63 -0.86 5.36
C ALA A 183 -11.20 -0.56 3.91
N PHE A 184 -11.37 -1.49 2.97
CA PHE A 184 -10.77 -1.41 1.63
C PHE A 184 -11.16 -0.15 0.86
N VAL A 185 -12.44 0.17 0.81
CA VAL A 185 -12.93 1.35 0.07
C VAL A 185 -12.33 2.64 0.62
N PHE A 186 -12.28 2.77 1.93
CA PHE A 186 -11.68 3.93 2.61
C PHE A 186 -10.17 4.01 2.35
N ALA A 187 -9.50 2.87 2.40
CA ALA A 187 -8.08 2.76 2.08
C ALA A 187 -7.77 3.19 0.65
N GLY A 188 -8.58 2.77 -0.33
CA GLY A 188 -8.40 3.15 -1.74
C GLY A 188 -8.41 4.66 -1.95
N ILE A 189 -9.37 5.37 -1.36
CA ILE A 189 -9.44 6.83 -1.44
C ILE A 189 -8.25 7.48 -0.70
N GLY A 190 -7.89 6.95 0.47
CA GLY A 190 -6.75 7.41 1.25
C GLY A 190 -5.42 7.29 0.50
N ILE A 191 -5.19 6.15 -0.15
CA ILE A 191 -3.99 5.88 -0.94
C ILE A 191 -3.87 6.87 -2.11
N VAL A 192 -4.94 7.06 -2.90
CA VAL A 192 -4.95 8.01 -4.02
C VAL A 192 -4.71 9.43 -3.53
N SER A 193 -5.35 9.84 -2.43
CA SER A 193 -5.17 11.17 -1.84
C SER A 193 -3.74 11.41 -1.36
N GLY A 194 -3.14 10.42 -0.69
CA GLY A 194 -1.75 10.46 -0.25
C GLY A 194 -0.76 10.53 -1.42
N SER A 195 -0.97 9.74 -2.46
CA SER A 195 -0.14 9.76 -3.66
C SER A 195 -0.25 11.09 -4.43
N ALA A 196 -1.44 11.69 -4.45
CA ALA A 196 -1.60 13.03 -5.01
C ALA A 196 -0.79 14.08 -4.22
N CYS A 197 -0.79 14.03 -2.88
CA CYS A 197 0.06 14.92 -2.06
C CYS A 197 1.55 14.72 -2.36
N GLN A 198 2.00 13.48 -2.57
CA GLN A 198 3.39 13.19 -2.94
C GLN A 198 3.75 13.77 -4.32
N ALA A 199 2.83 13.67 -5.30
CA ALA A 199 3.01 14.22 -6.63
C ALA A 199 3.21 15.75 -6.65
N PHE A 200 2.64 16.45 -5.66
CA PHE A 200 2.87 17.89 -5.45
C PHE A 200 4.13 18.21 -4.64
N GLY A 201 4.92 17.22 -4.22
CA GLY A 201 6.08 17.40 -3.37
C GLY A 201 5.80 17.43 -1.86
N TYR A 202 4.56 17.24 -1.41
CA TYR A 202 4.18 17.22 -0.01
C TYR A 202 4.20 15.80 0.59
N SER A 203 5.31 15.07 0.43
CA SER A 203 5.49 13.70 0.94
C SER A 203 5.32 13.61 2.47
N VAL A 204 5.62 14.70 3.19
CA VAL A 204 5.43 14.80 4.65
C VAL A 204 3.96 14.61 5.04
N TYR A 205 2.99 15.08 4.24
CA TYR A 205 1.57 14.86 4.53
C TYR A 205 1.19 13.38 4.44
N SER A 206 1.71 12.67 3.44
CA SER A 206 1.49 11.21 3.33
C SER A 206 2.11 10.46 4.50
N MET A 207 3.28 10.87 4.96
CA MET A 207 3.93 10.34 6.15
C MET A 207 3.08 10.58 7.40
N LEU A 208 2.57 11.80 7.61
CA LEU A 208 1.71 12.13 8.75
C LEU A 208 0.40 11.32 8.73
N ILE A 209 -0.20 11.12 7.56
CA ILE A 209 -1.38 10.25 7.41
C ILE A 209 -1.04 8.82 7.85
N SER A 210 0.12 8.29 7.43
CA SER A 210 0.55 6.93 7.78
C SER A 210 0.83 6.78 9.28
N ILE A 211 1.48 7.77 9.91
CA ILE A 211 1.73 7.81 11.36
C ILE A 211 0.40 7.84 12.11
N ALA A 212 -0.47 8.77 11.75
CA ALA A 212 -1.77 8.92 12.40
C ALA A 212 -2.62 7.66 12.30
N ARG A 213 -2.69 7.06 11.10
CA ARG A 213 -3.44 5.84 10.85
C ARG A 213 -2.93 4.66 11.67
N GLN A 214 -1.63 4.40 11.63
CA GLN A 214 -1.07 3.17 12.16
C GLN A 214 -0.69 3.28 13.62
N ILE A 215 0.04 4.35 14.02
CA ILE A 215 0.56 4.49 15.38
C ILE A 215 -0.49 5.14 16.30
N VAL A 216 -1.18 6.18 15.83
CA VAL A 216 -2.10 6.95 16.69
C VAL A 216 -3.47 6.29 16.80
N VAL A 217 -3.94 5.61 15.75
CA VAL A 217 -5.29 5.04 15.74
C VAL A 217 -5.27 3.52 15.75
N LEU A 218 -4.61 2.84 14.81
CA LEU A 218 -4.71 1.39 14.66
C LEU A 218 -4.16 0.65 15.89
N ILE A 219 -2.95 0.96 16.32
CA ILE A 219 -2.32 0.28 17.46
C ILE A 219 -3.10 0.53 18.77
N PRO A 220 -3.44 1.77 19.16
CA PRO A 220 -4.23 1.99 20.36
C PRO A 220 -5.64 1.39 20.28
N ALA A 221 -6.32 1.46 19.12
CA ALA A 221 -7.62 0.84 18.95
C ALA A 221 -7.55 -0.68 19.09
N ALA A 222 -6.55 -1.33 18.47
CA ALA A 222 -6.34 -2.76 18.60
C ALA A 222 -6.05 -3.16 20.05
N TYR A 223 -5.22 -2.37 20.75
CA TYR A 223 -4.93 -2.61 22.16
C TYR A 223 -6.17 -2.44 23.05
N LEU A 224 -6.92 -1.34 22.91
CA LEU A 224 -8.15 -1.12 23.68
C LEU A 224 -9.20 -2.20 23.39
N LEU A 225 -9.36 -2.59 22.13
CA LEU A 225 -10.29 -3.68 21.77
C LEU A 225 -9.81 -5.04 22.26
N SER A 226 -8.51 -5.25 22.44
CA SER A 226 -7.98 -6.47 23.04
C SER A 226 -8.35 -6.61 24.52
N LEU A 227 -8.52 -5.50 25.25
CA LEU A 227 -8.95 -5.53 26.65
C LEU A 227 -10.36 -6.08 26.85
N THR A 228 -11.18 -6.14 25.78
CA THR A 228 -12.51 -6.77 25.85
C THR A 228 -12.47 -8.28 25.99
N GLY A 229 -11.31 -8.91 25.81
CA GLY A 229 -11.13 -10.37 25.86
C GLY A 229 -11.70 -11.10 24.62
N VAL A 230 -12.31 -10.39 23.66
CA VAL A 230 -12.93 -10.98 22.47
C VAL A 230 -12.05 -10.75 21.26
N LEU A 231 -11.45 -11.81 20.71
CA LEU A 231 -10.57 -11.74 19.53
C LEU A 231 -11.21 -11.04 18.33
N ARG A 232 -12.52 -11.30 18.09
CA ARG A 232 -13.27 -10.71 16.99
C ARG A 232 -13.30 -9.18 17.04
N SER A 233 -13.30 -8.60 18.22
CA SER A 233 -13.32 -7.14 18.41
C SER A 233 -12.05 -6.47 17.86
N ILE A 234 -10.90 -7.11 17.95
CA ILE A 234 -9.62 -6.56 17.53
C ILE A 234 -9.61 -6.20 16.03
N TRP A 235 -10.31 -6.99 15.20
CA TRP A 235 -10.38 -6.77 13.76
C TRP A 235 -11.06 -5.45 13.37
N PHE A 236 -11.93 -4.90 14.24
CA PHE A 236 -12.56 -3.60 14.01
C PHE A 236 -11.57 -2.43 14.10
N ALA A 237 -10.39 -2.62 14.67
CA ALA A 237 -9.35 -1.59 14.67
C ALA A 237 -8.97 -1.14 13.24
N PHE A 238 -9.02 -2.04 12.24
CA PHE A 238 -8.70 -1.72 10.85
C PHE A 238 -9.71 -0.76 10.21
N PRO A 239 -11.02 -1.03 10.19
CA PRO A 239 -12.01 -0.08 9.70
C PRO A 239 -11.98 1.26 10.44
N ILE A 240 -11.79 1.27 11.75
CA ILE A 240 -11.71 2.50 12.55
C ILE A 240 -10.51 3.35 12.09
N ALA A 241 -9.34 2.73 11.94
CA ALA A 241 -8.14 3.42 11.50
C ALA A 241 -8.26 3.97 10.07
N GLU A 242 -8.90 3.23 9.16
CA GLU A 242 -9.07 3.67 7.78
C GLU A 242 -10.11 4.79 7.64
N ILE A 243 -11.17 4.81 8.44
CA ILE A 243 -12.13 5.93 8.46
C ILE A 243 -11.42 7.22 8.91
N PHE A 244 -10.62 7.14 9.98
CA PHE A 244 -9.83 8.27 10.45
C PHE A 244 -8.82 8.73 9.40
N SER A 245 -8.10 7.79 8.80
CA SER A 245 -7.14 8.04 7.72
C SER A 245 -7.78 8.72 6.51
N LEU A 246 -8.99 8.30 6.13
CA LEU A 246 -9.76 8.92 5.06
C LEU A 246 -10.02 10.41 5.31
N ILE A 247 -10.51 10.74 6.51
CA ILE A 247 -10.79 12.13 6.88
C ILE A 247 -9.54 12.98 6.78
N LEU A 248 -8.44 12.48 7.35
CA LEU A 248 -7.15 13.18 7.36
C LEU A 248 -6.57 13.30 5.94
N SER A 249 -6.68 12.27 5.13
CA SER A 249 -6.21 12.26 3.73
C SER A 249 -6.94 13.28 2.87
N LEU A 250 -8.25 13.36 3.00
CA LEU A 250 -9.06 14.34 2.28
C LEU A 250 -8.76 15.78 2.76
N PHE A 251 -8.54 15.96 4.05
CA PHE A 251 -8.13 17.25 4.61
C PHE A 251 -6.78 17.71 4.02
N PHE A 252 -5.76 16.85 4.04
CA PHE A 252 -4.45 17.18 3.48
C PHE A 252 -4.50 17.38 1.97
N LEU A 253 -5.26 16.57 1.24
CA LEU A 253 -5.43 16.76 -0.19
C LEU A 253 -6.03 18.13 -0.51
N ARG A 254 -7.11 18.54 0.19
CA ARG A 254 -7.72 19.85 0.03
C ARG A 254 -6.74 20.97 0.37
N THR A 255 -5.97 20.81 1.44
CA THR A 255 -4.96 21.78 1.85
C THR A 255 -3.85 21.91 0.81
N THR A 256 -3.38 20.80 0.25
CA THR A 256 -2.38 20.77 -0.81
C THR A 256 -2.88 21.48 -2.06
N LEU A 257 -4.09 21.16 -2.53
CA LEU A 257 -4.68 21.82 -3.69
C LEU A 257 -4.85 23.33 -3.51
N LYS A 258 -5.20 23.79 -2.30
CA LYS A 258 -5.27 25.23 -1.99
C LYS A 258 -3.89 25.88 -2.00
N LYS A 259 -2.91 25.29 -1.33
CA LYS A 259 -1.55 25.83 -1.22
C LYS A 259 -0.83 25.92 -2.57
N THR A 260 -1.10 24.98 -3.46
CA THR A 260 -0.49 24.93 -4.80
C THR A 260 -1.20 25.78 -5.84
N GLY A 261 -2.31 26.43 -5.49
CA GLY A 261 -3.13 27.19 -6.44
C GLY A 261 -3.90 26.32 -7.43
N MET A 262 -3.93 25.00 -7.21
CA MET A 262 -4.60 24.04 -8.10
C MET A 262 -6.05 23.76 -7.67
N ALA A 263 -6.59 24.50 -6.70
CA ALA A 263 -8.02 24.40 -6.37
C ALA A 263 -8.87 24.94 -7.51
N LEU A 264 -9.89 24.17 -7.94
CA LEU A 264 -10.87 24.69 -8.88
C LEU A 264 -11.65 25.85 -8.22
N PRO A 265 -11.96 26.92 -8.96
CA PRO A 265 -12.87 27.94 -8.46
C PRO A 265 -14.19 27.26 -8.07
N LYS A 266 -14.77 27.68 -6.94
CA LYS A 266 -16.09 27.19 -6.53
C LYS A 266 -17.06 27.50 -7.69
N ALA A 267 -17.72 26.46 -8.20
CA ALA A 267 -18.85 26.67 -9.10
C ALA A 267 -19.83 27.62 -8.38
N LYS A 268 -20.06 28.77 -8.98
CA LYS A 268 -21.06 29.73 -8.50
C LYS A 268 -22.45 29.12 -8.66
#